data_ce88352c45fa5161b1fa5056f401c0ac
#
_entry.id   ce88352c45fa5161b1fa5056f401c0ac
#
_cell.length_a   1.000
_cell.length_b   1.000
_cell.length_c   1.000
_cell.angle_alpha   90.00
_cell.angle_beta   90.00
_cell.angle_gamma   90.00
#
_symmetry.space_group_name_H-M   'P 1'
#
loop_
_entity.id
_entity.type
_entity.pdbx_description
1 polymer ?
#
loop_
_entity_poly.entity_id
_entity_poly.type
_entity_poly.pdbx_seq_one_letter_code
_entity_poly.pdbx_strand_id
1 'polypeptide(L)'
;GEDGSLQKELLAYNLPFNGSGVESSKITINKYETNAILREHGVAVADHMLVYKSEFANNPEAQIEIIEQRFPYPFIAKPADDGCSSAVKKIKNRSQLLAFTKLMFDLSPEQEADWRAVLDLKPSEEFPQKDCYLIETLIQKGDAVHFLEITGGLLTHYDDEGNIVYEVFEPSETLATGEVLSLEEKFLAGEGQNITPARFDPNPARQKEISALVKAELEKTARILNIEGYCRIDAFVHVFKDGSVRLTVIEINSLPGMTPATCIFHQAAIQHYKPYDFIDKILEFGMLRTNKNLVH
;
A
#
# COMPACT_ATOMS: atom_id res chain seq x y z
N GLY A 1 9.98 -5.54 11.39
CA GLY A 1 9.25 -4.58 12.21
C GLY A 1 7.97 -4.04 11.59
N GLU A 2 7.63 -4.41 10.35
CA GLU A 2 6.37 -3.95 9.70
C GLU A 2 5.13 -4.67 10.26
N ASP A 3 5.31 -5.81 10.91
CA ASP A 3 4.27 -6.66 11.48
C ASP A 3 3.95 -6.36 12.97
N GLY A 4 4.60 -5.36 13.57
CA GLY A 4 4.42 -4.98 14.96
C GLY A 4 5.20 -5.84 15.97
N SER A 5 5.86 -6.92 15.56
CA SER A 5 6.61 -7.81 16.47
C SER A 5 7.77 -7.08 17.16
N LEU A 6 8.55 -6.31 16.41
CA LEU A 6 9.65 -5.51 16.97
C LEU A 6 9.13 -4.43 17.93
N GLN A 7 8.05 -3.73 17.57
CA GLN A 7 7.42 -2.73 18.41
C GLN A 7 6.95 -3.31 19.75
N LYS A 8 6.39 -4.53 19.73
CA LYS A 8 5.98 -5.25 20.93
C LYS A 8 7.16 -5.53 21.87
N GLU A 9 8.28 -5.97 21.33
CA GLU A 9 9.50 -6.22 22.10
C GLU A 9 10.08 -4.91 22.69
N LEU A 10 10.13 -3.84 21.86
CA LEU A 10 10.61 -2.53 22.34
C LEU A 10 9.76 -1.98 23.49
N LEU A 11 8.43 -2.13 23.41
CA LEU A 11 7.51 -1.75 24.50
C LEU A 11 7.77 -2.56 25.78
N ALA A 12 8.04 -3.86 25.67
CA ALA A 12 8.32 -4.71 26.81
C ALA A 12 9.58 -4.27 27.60
N TYR A 13 10.52 -3.62 26.91
CA TYR A 13 11.74 -3.07 27.51
C TYR A 13 11.67 -1.57 27.76
N ASN A 14 10.51 -0.92 27.58
CA ASN A 14 10.33 0.55 27.67
C ASN A 14 11.30 1.33 26.76
N LEU A 15 11.63 0.79 25.62
CA LEU A 15 12.49 1.45 24.64
C LEU A 15 11.66 2.30 23.67
N PRO A 16 12.10 3.54 23.41
CA PRO A 16 11.43 4.40 22.43
C PRO A 16 11.61 3.85 21.02
N PHE A 17 10.58 4.04 20.21
CA PHE A 17 10.62 3.74 18.78
C PHE A 17 9.75 4.71 17.98
N ASN A 18 10.08 4.90 16.74
CA ASN A 18 9.30 5.68 15.79
C ASN A 18 8.36 4.79 14.96
N GLY A 19 7.49 5.41 14.18
CA GLY A 19 6.52 4.69 13.34
C GLY A 19 5.28 4.24 14.11
N SER A 20 4.44 3.46 13.46
CA SER A 20 3.16 3.00 14.00
C SER A 20 3.33 2.02 15.16
N GLY A 21 2.33 1.99 16.05
CA GLY A 21 2.28 1.05 17.17
C GLY A 21 2.03 -0.40 16.73
N VAL A 22 1.99 -1.32 17.70
CA VAL A 22 1.87 -2.77 17.45
C VAL A 22 0.65 -3.12 16.61
N GLU A 23 -0.53 -2.69 17.05
CA GLU A 23 -1.80 -3.06 16.37
C GLU A 23 -1.93 -2.41 14.99
N SER A 24 -1.57 -1.14 14.85
CA SER A 24 -1.58 -0.45 13.56
C SER A 24 -0.63 -1.12 12.55
N SER A 25 0.59 -1.47 12.98
CA SER A 25 1.56 -2.19 12.15
C SER A 25 1.05 -3.57 11.73
N LYS A 26 0.46 -4.33 12.67
CA LYS A 26 -0.11 -5.64 12.41
C LYS A 26 -1.28 -5.58 11.39
N ILE A 27 -2.15 -4.59 11.52
CA ILE A 27 -3.25 -4.38 10.58
C ILE A 27 -2.71 -4.00 9.20
N THR A 28 -1.81 -3.02 9.14
CA THR A 28 -1.34 -2.45 7.86
C THR A 28 -0.50 -3.40 7.01
N ILE A 29 0.20 -4.36 7.61
CA ILE A 29 0.91 -5.40 6.85
C ILE A 29 -0.05 -6.38 6.17
N ASN A 30 -1.21 -6.62 6.76
CA ASN A 30 -2.24 -7.52 6.23
C ASN A 30 -3.22 -6.74 5.33
N LYS A 31 -3.02 -6.87 4.02
CA LYS A 31 -3.83 -6.14 3.02
C LYS A 31 -5.33 -6.48 3.09
N TYR A 32 -5.68 -7.72 3.47
CA TYR A 32 -7.08 -8.11 3.61
C TYR A 32 -7.75 -7.41 4.79
N GLU A 33 -7.11 -7.43 5.96
CA GLU A 33 -7.63 -6.77 7.16
C GLU A 33 -7.69 -5.26 6.98
N THR A 34 -6.64 -4.65 6.42
CA THR A 34 -6.61 -3.23 6.07
C THR A 34 -7.78 -2.84 5.18
N ASN A 35 -7.99 -3.58 4.08
CA ASN A 35 -9.08 -3.31 3.14
C ASN A 35 -10.47 -3.50 3.79
N ALA A 36 -10.64 -4.51 4.65
CA ALA A 36 -11.89 -4.75 5.35
C ALA A 36 -12.24 -3.58 6.29
N ILE A 37 -11.29 -3.14 7.11
CA ILE A 37 -11.46 -2.00 8.03
C ILE A 37 -11.75 -0.72 7.25
N LEU A 38 -11.00 -0.41 6.22
CA LEU A 38 -11.18 0.80 5.41
C LEU A 38 -12.55 0.82 4.74
N ARG A 39 -13.00 -0.30 4.19
CA ARG A 39 -14.33 -0.45 3.58
C ARG A 39 -15.45 -0.21 4.58
N GLU A 40 -15.34 -0.77 5.80
CA GLU A 40 -16.32 -0.57 6.87
C GLU A 40 -16.47 0.90 7.25
N HIS A 41 -15.38 1.67 7.18
CA HIS A 41 -15.35 3.10 7.46
C HIS A 41 -15.60 3.99 6.22
N GLY A 42 -16.05 3.41 5.10
CA GLY A 42 -16.42 4.15 3.91
C GLY A 42 -15.23 4.74 3.14
N VAL A 43 -14.04 4.14 3.26
CA VAL A 43 -12.90 4.42 2.38
C VAL A 43 -12.92 3.43 1.21
N ALA A 44 -12.77 3.94 -0.01
CA ALA A 44 -12.80 3.08 -1.18
C ALA A 44 -11.52 2.23 -1.27
N VAL A 45 -11.73 0.93 -1.44
CA VAL A 45 -10.72 -0.09 -1.71
C VAL A 45 -11.22 -1.02 -2.82
N ALA A 46 -10.34 -1.74 -3.48
CA ALA A 46 -10.74 -2.75 -4.45
C ALA A 46 -11.64 -3.83 -3.81
N ASP A 47 -12.59 -4.39 -4.57
CA ASP A 47 -13.24 -5.62 -4.09
C ASP A 47 -12.20 -6.73 -4.00
N HIS A 48 -12.25 -7.53 -2.92
CA HIS A 48 -11.17 -8.46 -2.60
C HIS A 48 -11.68 -9.72 -1.90
N MET A 49 -10.92 -10.79 -2.01
CA MET A 49 -11.15 -12.02 -1.26
C MET A 49 -9.84 -12.79 -1.03
N LEU A 50 -9.77 -13.54 0.07
CA LEU A 50 -8.70 -14.50 0.32
C LEU A 50 -9.00 -15.83 -0.35
N VAL A 51 -7.94 -16.46 -0.85
CA VAL A 51 -7.95 -17.84 -1.34
C VAL A 51 -7.01 -18.64 -0.44
N TYR A 52 -7.53 -19.72 0.16
CA TYR A 52 -6.77 -20.55 1.09
C TYR A 52 -6.28 -21.84 0.44
N LYS A 53 -5.03 -22.22 0.75
CA LYS A 53 -4.41 -23.47 0.29
C LYS A 53 -5.26 -24.69 0.63
N SER A 54 -5.80 -24.76 1.85
CA SER A 54 -6.64 -25.87 2.31
C SER A 54 -7.92 -26.03 1.50
N GLU A 55 -8.61 -24.92 1.17
CA GLU A 55 -9.83 -24.94 0.37
C GLU A 55 -9.55 -25.32 -1.08
N PHE A 56 -8.48 -24.74 -1.64
CA PHE A 56 -8.07 -25.05 -3.01
C PHE A 56 -7.62 -26.50 -3.16
N ALA A 57 -6.86 -27.05 -2.21
CA ALA A 57 -6.43 -28.44 -2.26
C ALA A 57 -7.59 -29.46 -2.17
N ASN A 58 -8.67 -29.10 -1.46
CA ASN A 58 -9.84 -29.96 -1.33
C ASN A 58 -10.68 -30.01 -2.63
N ASN A 59 -10.88 -28.90 -3.30
CA ASN A 59 -11.64 -28.83 -4.54
C ASN A 59 -11.18 -27.67 -5.44
N PRO A 60 -10.12 -27.85 -6.24
CA PRO A 60 -9.54 -26.79 -7.07
C PRO A 60 -10.55 -26.20 -8.06
N GLU A 61 -11.38 -27.04 -8.71
CA GLU A 61 -12.35 -26.57 -9.69
C GLU A 61 -13.41 -25.66 -9.08
N ALA A 62 -14.00 -26.07 -7.96
CA ALA A 62 -14.99 -25.23 -7.28
C ALA A 62 -14.41 -23.91 -6.82
N GLN A 63 -13.15 -23.88 -6.34
CA GLN A 63 -12.50 -22.62 -5.94
C GLN A 63 -12.27 -21.70 -7.14
N ILE A 64 -11.82 -22.24 -8.27
CA ILE A 64 -11.66 -21.47 -9.51
C ILE A 64 -13.02 -20.91 -9.97
N GLU A 65 -14.08 -21.69 -9.96
CA GLU A 65 -15.42 -21.23 -10.32
C GLU A 65 -15.92 -20.10 -9.40
N ILE A 66 -15.72 -20.20 -8.11
CA ILE A 66 -16.06 -19.15 -7.13
C ILE A 66 -15.31 -17.85 -7.46
N ILE A 67 -14.01 -17.95 -7.75
CA ILE A 67 -13.19 -16.81 -8.13
C ILE A 67 -13.72 -16.18 -9.42
N GLU A 68 -13.92 -16.97 -10.47
CA GLU A 68 -14.36 -16.49 -11.79
C GLU A 68 -15.77 -15.87 -11.77
N GLN A 69 -16.66 -16.37 -10.91
CA GLN A 69 -17.99 -15.77 -10.71
C GLN A 69 -17.94 -14.39 -10.07
N ARG A 70 -16.97 -14.15 -9.16
CA ARG A 70 -16.86 -12.90 -8.45
C ARG A 70 -15.93 -11.90 -9.13
N PHE A 71 -14.85 -12.37 -9.74
CA PHE A 71 -13.79 -11.53 -10.31
C PHE A 71 -13.64 -11.84 -11.81
N PRO A 72 -14.23 -11.01 -12.70
CA PRO A 72 -13.97 -11.14 -14.13
C PRO A 72 -12.52 -10.83 -14.45
N TYR A 73 -11.95 -11.57 -15.40
CA TYR A 73 -10.60 -11.29 -15.88
C TYR A 73 -10.53 -9.95 -16.66
N PRO A 74 -9.42 -9.18 -16.57
CA PRO A 74 -8.29 -9.43 -15.69
C PRO A 74 -8.52 -8.91 -14.26
N PHE A 75 -7.89 -9.56 -13.27
CA PHE A 75 -7.85 -9.12 -11.88
C PHE A 75 -6.43 -9.20 -11.31
N ILE A 76 -6.21 -8.71 -10.10
CA ILE A 76 -4.92 -8.78 -9.40
C ILE A 76 -4.92 -9.96 -8.43
N ALA A 77 -3.82 -10.73 -8.43
CA ALA A 77 -3.51 -11.71 -7.38
C ALA A 77 -2.17 -11.35 -6.74
N LYS A 78 -2.09 -11.42 -5.42
CA LYS A 78 -0.91 -11.03 -4.65
C LYS A 78 -0.88 -11.71 -3.28
N PRO A 79 0.30 -11.84 -2.61
CA PRO A 79 0.35 -12.22 -1.20
C PRO A 79 -0.46 -11.25 -0.34
N ALA A 80 -1.10 -11.77 0.72
CA ALA A 80 -1.90 -10.95 1.62
C ALA A 80 -1.04 -10.11 2.59
N ASP A 81 0.15 -10.60 2.93
CA ASP A 81 1.02 -10.11 3.99
C ASP A 81 2.47 -9.82 3.57
N ASP A 82 2.72 -9.65 2.27
CA ASP A 82 4.05 -9.29 1.74
C ASP A 82 4.11 -7.85 1.27
N GLY A 83 5.31 -7.24 1.40
CA GLY A 83 5.62 -5.91 0.93
C GLY A 83 6.26 -5.88 -0.46
N CYS A 84 6.65 -4.68 -0.91
CA CYS A 84 7.52 -4.45 -2.06
C CYS A 84 7.04 -4.98 -3.41
N SER A 85 5.72 -5.13 -3.63
CA SER A 85 5.14 -5.71 -4.86
C SER A 85 5.61 -7.13 -5.19
N SER A 86 6.13 -7.87 -4.20
CA SER A 86 6.52 -9.26 -4.37
C SER A 86 5.33 -10.08 -4.87
N ALA A 87 5.53 -10.82 -5.97
CA ALA A 87 4.52 -11.67 -6.61
C ALA A 87 3.15 -11.02 -6.88
N VAL A 88 3.09 -9.70 -7.11
CA VAL A 88 1.85 -9.05 -7.59
C VAL A 88 1.67 -9.32 -9.06
N LYS A 89 0.58 -10.00 -9.45
CA LYS A 89 0.33 -10.37 -10.85
C LYS A 89 -1.07 -9.97 -11.32
N LYS A 90 -1.12 -9.45 -12.55
CA LYS A 90 -2.35 -9.27 -13.30
C LYS A 90 -2.71 -10.59 -13.97
N ILE A 91 -3.76 -11.21 -13.48
CA ILE A 91 -4.26 -12.51 -13.95
C ILE A 91 -5.25 -12.25 -15.10
N LYS A 92 -4.91 -12.72 -16.29
CA LYS A 92 -5.64 -12.44 -17.53
C LYS A 92 -6.59 -13.57 -17.95
N ASN A 93 -6.40 -14.77 -17.40
CA ASN A 93 -7.18 -15.97 -17.75
C ASN A 93 -6.99 -17.09 -16.71
N ARG A 94 -7.78 -18.15 -16.86
CA ARG A 94 -7.79 -19.32 -15.97
C ARG A 94 -6.43 -20.02 -15.87
N SER A 95 -5.67 -20.11 -16.98
CA SER A 95 -4.34 -20.74 -16.97
C SER A 95 -3.38 -19.98 -16.07
N GLN A 96 -3.39 -18.64 -16.13
CA GLN A 96 -2.57 -17.80 -15.25
C GLN A 96 -3.03 -17.87 -13.79
N LEU A 97 -4.34 -17.95 -13.53
CA LEU A 97 -4.87 -18.15 -12.18
C LEU A 97 -4.36 -19.47 -11.60
N LEU A 98 -4.44 -20.55 -12.36
CA LEU A 98 -3.96 -21.86 -11.93
C LEU A 98 -2.44 -21.84 -11.68
N ALA A 99 -1.67 -21.25 -12.57
CA ALA A 99 -0.21 -21.14 -12.42
C ALA A 99 0.16 -20.34 -11.17
N PHE A 100 -0.50 -19.18 -10.95
CA PHE A 100 -0.29 -18.37 -9.75
C PHE A 100 -0.58 -19.17 -8.47
N THR A 101 -1.72 -19.85 -8.42
CA THR A 101 -2.13 -20.64 -7.26
C THR A 101 -1.17 -21.81 -6.99
N LYS A 102 -0.72 -22.50 -8.05
CA LYS A 102 0.22 -23.61 -7.94
C LYS A 102 1.57 -23.18 -7.37
N LEU A 103 2.09 -22.04 -7.84
CA LEU A 103 3.33 -21.46 -7.33
C LEU A 103 3.16 -20.96 -5.88
N MET A 104 2.10 -20.20 -5.61
CA MET A 104 1.86 -19.62 -4.28
C MET A 104 1.70 -20.69 -3.19
N PHE A 105 1.05 -21.80 -3.52
CA PHE A 105 0.77 -22.88 -2.59
C PHE A 105 1.77 -24.04 -2.63
N ASP A 106 2.82 -23.94 -3.47
CA ASP A 106 3.78 -25.03 -3.70
C ASP A 106 3.08 -26.37 -4.01
N LEU A 107 2.14 -26.30 -4.93
CA LEU A 107 1.42 -27.47 -5.41
C LEU A 107 2.01 -27.93 -6.76
N SER A 108 2.73 -29.01 -6.81
CA SER A 108 3.44 -29.55 -7.99
C SER A 108 4.79 -28.84 -8.25
N PRO A 109 5.73 -28.91 -7.30
CA PRO A 109 7.05 -28.28 -7.43
C PRO A 109 7.85 -28.81 -8.63
N GLU A 110 7.57 -30.04 -9.08
CA GLU A 110 8.17 -30.62 -10.28
C GLU A 110 7.81 -29.89 -11.59
N GLN A 111 6.74 -29.08 -11.58
CA GLN A 111 6.24 -28.28 -12.70
C GLN A 111 6.47 -26.76 -12.49
N GLU A 112 7.27 -26.36 -11.52
CA GLU A 112 7.49 -24.95 -11.20
C GLU A 112 7.92 -24.13 -12.43
N ALA A 113 8.84 -24.68 -13.23
CA ALA A 113 9.32 -23.99 -14.43
C ALA A 113 8.21 -23.70 -15.45
N ASP A 114 7.24 -24.62 -15.60
CA ASP A 114 6.11 -24.45 -16.50
C ASP A 114 5.17 -23.37 -15.98
N TRP A 115 4.87 -23.37 -14.68
CA TRP A 115 4.00 -22.35 -14.06
C TRP A 115 4.63 -20.96 -14.10
N ARG A 116 5.94 -20.86 -13.89
CA ARG A 116 6.69 -19.61 -14.04
C ARG A 116 6.63 -19.07 -15.46
N ALA A 117 6.72 -19.94 -16.47
CA ALA A 117 6.59 -19.56 -17.87
C ALA A 117 5.18 -19.07 -18.23
N VAL A 118 4.12 -19.68 -17.69
CA VAL A 118 2.73 -19.24 -17.89
C VAL A 118 2.48 -17.83 -17.35
N LEU A 119 3.16 -17.46 -16.25
CA LEU A 119 3.08 -16.13 -15.63
C LEU A 119 4.11 -15.13 -16.17
N ASP A 120 4.94 -15.54 -17.11
CA ASP A 120 6.03 -14.72 -17.66
C ASP A 120 6.95 -14.15 -16.57
N LEU A 121 7.33 -15.01 -15.60
CA LEU A 121 8.18 -14.63 -14.50
C LEU A 121 9.65 -14.58 -14.95
N LYS A 122 10.37 -13.52 -14.58
CA LYS A 122 11.82 -13.45 -14.76
C LYS A 122 12.50 -14.52 -13.89
N PRO A 123 13.67 -15.08 -14.30
CA PRO A 123 14.39 -16.07 -13.48
C PRO A 123 14.76 -15.57 -12.07
N SER A 124 15.05 -14.27 -11.94
CA SER A 124 15.39 -13.63 -10.66
C SER A 124 14.19 -13.17 -9.86
N GLU A 125 12.98 -13.30 -10.38
CA GLU A 125 11.77 -12.84 -9.70
C GLU A 125 11.41 -13.82 -8.59
N GLU A 126 11.42 -13.34 -7.34
CA GLU A 126 11.01 -14.12 -6.18
C GLU A 126 9.50 -14.36 -6.19
N PHE A 127 9.12 -15.58 -5.82
CA PHE A 127 7.72 -15.94 -5.69
C PHE A 127 7.53 -16.66 -4.35
N PRO A 128 6.99 -15.99 -3.33
CA PRO A 128 6.88 -16.54 -1.98
C PRO A 128 5.86 -17.66 -1.94
N GLN A 129 6.10 -18.64 -1.06
CA GLN A 129 5.14 -19.70 -0.75
C GLN A 129 4.32 -19.28 0.47
N LYS A 130 3.00 -19.34 0.36
CA LYS A 130 2.06 -18.90 1.40
C LYS A 130 0.91 -19.91 1.56
N ASP A 131 0.19 -19.83 2.68
CA ASP A 131 -1.02 -20.62 2.92
C ASP A 131 -2.31 -19.93 2.45
N CYS A 132 -2.21 -18.64 2.11
CA CYS A 132 -3.27 -17.88 1.46
C CYS A 132 -2.71 -16.77 0.57
N TYR A 133 -3.54 -16.29 -0.35
CA TYR A 133 -3.25 -15.09 -1.14
C TYR A 133 -4.53 -14.28 -1.37
N LEU A 134 -4.35 -13.04 -1.76
CA LEU A 134 -5.41 -12.07 -2.00
C LEU A 134 -5.69 -11.93 -3.49
N ILE A 135 -6.98 -11.94 -3.85
CA ILE A 135 -7.47 -11.51 -5.15
C ILE A 135 -8.15 -10.15 -4.98
N GLU A 136 -7.91 -9.26 -5.94
CA GLU A 136 -8.54 -7.94 -5.99
C GLU A 136 -9.03 -7.61 -7.40
N THR A 137 -10.17 -6.92 -7.49
CA THR A 137 -10.60 -6.33 -8.76
C THR A 137 -9.54 -5.37 -9.29
N LEU A 138 -9.20 -5.51 -10.56
CA LEU A 138 -8.29 -4.57 -11.23
C LEU A 138 -8.96 -3.19 -11.32
N ILE A 139 -8.39 -2.21 -10.65
CA ILE A 139 -8.82 -0.82 -10.75
C ILE A 139 -8.35 -0.24 -12.08
N GLN A 140 -9.28 0.34 -12.82
CA GLN A 140 -9.04 0.89 -14.16
C GLN A 140 -9.56 2.31 -14.26
N LYS A 141 -9.07 3.06 -15.23
CA LYS A 141 -9.47 4.44 -15.49
C LYS A 141 -10.99 4.63 -15.64
N GLY A 142 -11.66 3.70 -16.32
CA GLY A 142 -13.09 3.81 -16.64
C GLY A 142 -13.39 5.12 -17.39
N ASP A 143 -14.41 5.83 -16.94
CA ASP A 143 -14.91 7.12 -17.49
C ASP A 143 -14.22 8.36 -16.87
N ALA A 144 -13.21 8.18 -16.00
CA ALA A 144 -12.44 9.28 -15.45
C ALA A 144 -11.66 10.02 -16.55
N VAL A 145 -11.60 11.35 -16.45
CA VAL A 145 -10.77 12.18 -17.35
C VAL A 145 -9.29 12.06 -17.04
N HIS A 146 -8.95 11.98 -15.73
CA HIS A 146 -7.60 11.66 -15.24
C HIS A 146 -7.64 10.46 -14.33
N PHE A 147 -6.62 9.61 -14.45
CA PHE A 147 -6.41 8.43 -13.63
C PHE A 147 -4.93 8.33 -13.31
N LEU A 148 -4.59 8.42 -12.03
CA LEU A 148 -3.23 8.48 -11.53
C LEU A 148 -3.03 7.44 -10.43
N GLU A 149 -1.89 6.76 -10.42
CA GLU A 149 -1.39 6.12 -9.22
C GLU A 149 -0.56 7.16 -8.46
N ILE A 150 -0.84 7.31 -7.18
CA ILE A 150 -0.14 8.24 -6.30
C ILE A 150 0.45 7.51 -5.10
N THR A 151 1.51 8.11 -4.55
CA THR A 151 2.00 7.77 -3.22
C THR A 151 1.95 9.03 -2.35
N GLY A 152 1.22 8.96 -1.23
CA GLY A 152 1.04 10.05 -0.27
C GLY A 152 1.83 9.81 1.01
N GLY A 153 2.80 10.67 1.30
CA GLY A 153 3.53 10.66 2.55
C GLY A 153 2.82 11.47 3.63
N LEU A 154 2.97 11.06 4.87
CA LEU A 154 2.50 11.81 6.02
C LEU A 154 3.45 11.68 7.21
N LEU A 155 3.37 12.68 8.10
CA LEU A 155 4.05 12.75 9.37
C LEU A 155 3.02 12.97 10.47
N THR A 156 3.21 12.38 11.65
CA THR A 156 2.40 12.71 12.83
C THR A 156 3.26 13.36 13.90
N HIS A 157 2.67 14.29 14.62
CA HIS A 157 3.28 14.92 15.79
C HIS A 157 2.21 15.15 16.86
N TYR A 158 2.63 15.50 18.07
CA TYR A 158 1.71 15.90 19.13
C TYR A 158 1.55 17.42 19.12
N ASP A 159 0.30 17.90 19.29
CA ASP A 159 0.02 19.28 19.59
C ASP A 159 0.32 19.61 21.06
N ASP A 160 0.14 20.86 21.46
CA ASP A 160 0.36 21.33 22.83
C ASP A 160 -0.58 20.67 23.86
N GLU A 161 -1.72 20.15 23.40
CA GLU A 161 -2.72 19.42 24.20
C GLU A 161 -2.44 17.92 24.27
N GLY A 162 -1.49 17.46 23.46
CA GLY A 162 -1.06 16.07 23.38
C GLY A 162 -1.89 15.20 22.45
N ASN A 163 -2.71 15.78 21.56
CA ASN A 163 -3.41 15.04 20.51
C ASN A 163 -2.48 14.78 19.33
N ILE A 164 -2.73 13.69 18.60
CA ILE A 164 -2.00 13.40 17.37
C ILE A 164 -2.53 14.26 16.23
N VAL A 165 -1.66 15.06 15.64
CA VAL A 165 -1.88 15.83 14.42
C VAL A 165 -1.29 15.06 13.25
N TYR A 166 -2.03 15.00 12.15
CA TYR A 166 -1.63 14.35 10.91
C TYR A 166 -1.27 15.43 9.88
N GLU A 167 -0.02 15.48 9.49
CA GLU A 167 0.50 16.35 8.45
C GLU A 167 0.67 15.56 7.16
N VAL A 168 -0.29 15.70 6.23
CA VAL A 168 -0.26 15.01 4.94
C VAL A 168 0.45 15.89 3.91
N PHE A 169 1.49 15.36 3.30
CA PHE A 169 2.28 16.04 2.29
C PHE A 169 1.58 16.08 0.92
N GLU A 170 2.08 16.92 0.01
CA GLU A 170 1.67 16.83 -1.39
C GLU A 170 2.07 15.47 -1.96
N PRO A 171 1.11 14.68 -2.47
CA PRO A 171 1.41 13.35 -2.97
C PRO A 171 2.27 13.39 -4.23
N SER A 172 3.01 12.32 -4.47
CA SER A 172 3.73 12.10 -5.72
C SER A 172 2.89 11.27 -6.68
N GLU A 173 2.89 11.64 -7.95
CA GLU A 173 2.37 10.82 -9.04
C GLU A 173 3.42 9.77 -9.41
N THR A 174 3.02 8.51 -9.50
CA THR A 174 3.87 7.41 -9.94
C THR A 174 3.74 7.22 -11.44
N LEU A 175 4.86 7.27 -12.16
CA LEU A 175 4.90 7.03 -13.60
C LEU A 175 5.20 5.56 -13.85
N ALA A 176 4.16 4.75 -14.11
CA ALA A 176 4.34 3.36 -14.48
C ALA A 176 4.79 3.24 -15.94
N THR A 177 5.84 2.46 -16.19
CA THR A 177 6.27 2.08 -17.54
C THR A 177 5.67 0.75 -18.00
N GLY A 178 5.01 0.00 -17.09
CA GLY A 178 4.40 -1.30 -17.33
C GLY A 178 2.96 -1.44 -16.82
N GLU A 179 2.39 -2.65 -16.94
CA GLU A 179 1.02 -2.96 -16.49
C GLU A 179 0.88 -2.99 -14.95
N VAL A 180 1.97 -3.29 -14.24
CA VAL A 180 2.11 -3.26 -12.78
C VAL A 180 3.54 -2.84 -12.48
N LEU A 181 3.74 -1.92 -11.54
CA LEU A 181 5.08 -1.50 -11.11
C LEU A 181 5.85 -2.69 -10.51
N SER A 182 6.99 -3.01 -11.10
CA SER A 182 7.90 -4.01 -10.55
C SER A 182 8.62 -3.50 -9.29
N LEU A 183 9.21 -4.42 -8.53
CA LEU A 183 10.08 -4.09 -7.40
C LEU A 183 11.21 -3.14 -7.81
N GLU A 184 11.84 -3.40 -8.97
CA GLU A 184 12.90 -2.56 -9.52
C GLU A 184 12.38 -1.15 -9.83
N GLU A 185 11.18 -1.01 -10.38
CA GLU A 185 10.58 0.28 -10.68
C GLU A 185 10.22 1.06 -9.40
N LYS A 186 9.84 0.39 -8.32
CA LYS A 186 9.54 1.04 -7.03
C LYS A 186 10.80 1.49 -6.25
N PHE A 187 11.90 0.74 -6.31
CA PHE A 187 13.09 0.96 -5.48
C PHE A 187 14.35 1.40 -6.22
N LEU A 188 14.53 0.95 -7.45
CA LEU A 188 15.70 1.30 -8.29
C LEU A 188 15.37 2.40 -9.29
N ALA A 189 14.11 2.81 -9.34
CA ALA A 189 13.68 3.93 -10.13
C ALA A 189 14.42 5.17 -9.66
N GLY A 190 15.48 5.45 -10.36
CA GLY A 190 16.20 6.71 -10.24
C GLY A 190 15.27 7.90 -10.49
N GLU A 191 15.81 9.09 -10.34
CA GLU A 191 15.16 10.35 -10.65
C GLU A 191 14.34 10.26 -11.96
N GLY A 192 13.00 10.34 -11.86
CA GLY A 192 12.13 10.40 -13.03
C GLY A 192 10.89 9.51 -13.05
N GLN A 193 10.74 8.56 -12.14
CA GLN A 193 9.53 7.73 -12.09
C GLN A 193 8.45 8.28 -11.14
N ASN A 194 8.75 9.29 -10.35
CA ASN A 194 7.78 9.97 -9.51
C ASN A 194 7.82 11.47 -9.76
N ILE A 195 6.66 12.09 -9.89
CA ILE A 195 6.53 13.55 -10.02
C ILE A 195 5.86 14.09 -8.76
N THR A 196 6.53 15.01 -8.08
CA THR A 196 6.04 15.67 -6.86
C THR A 196 5.95 17.19 -7.10
N PRO A 197 4.78 17.83 -6.89
CA PRO A 197 3.49 17.24 -6.56
C PRO A 197 2.85 16.48 -7.74
N ALA A 198 1.90 15.57 -7.44
CA ALA A 198 1.10 14.88 -8.44
C ALA A 198 0.28 15.87 -9.28
N ARG A 199 0.14 15.58 -10.57
CA ARG A 199 -0.50 16.48 -11.56
C ARG A 199 -1.95 16.08 -11.79
N PHE A 200 -2.87 16.55 -10.96
CA PHE A 200 -4.29 16.19 -11.05
C PHE A 200 -5.05 16.97 -12.13
N ASP A 201 -4.70 18.24 -12.38
CA ASP A 201 -5.39 19.09 -13.35
C ASP A 201 -4.44 20.19 -13.88
N PRO A 202 -4.50 20.54 -15.16
CA PRO A 202 -3.71 21.65 -15.72
C PRO A 202 -4.13 23.04 -15.21
N ASN A 203 -5.37 23.17 -14.68
CA ASN A 203 -5.83 24.42 -14.08
C ASN A 203 -5.34 24.52 -12.64
N PRO A 204 -4.55 25.55 -12.26
CA PRO A 204 -3.95 25.65 -10.93
C PRO A 204 -4.96 25.69 -9.77
N ALA A 205 -6.13 26.33 -9.96
CA ALA A 205 -7.17 26.39 -8.92
C ALA A 205 -7.78 24.99 -8.71
N ARG A 206 -8.06 24.29 -9.79
CA ARG A 206 -8.59 22.92 -9.75
C ARG A 206 -7.57 21.93 -9.20
N GLN A 207 -6.31 22.05 -9.61
CA GLN A 207 -5.18 21.29 -9.06
C GLN A 207 -5.14 21.39 -7.52
N LYS A 208 -5.24 22.61 -6.98
CA LYS A 208 -5.22 22.84 -5.53
C LYS A 208 -6.43 22.22 -4.82
N GLU A 209 -7.61 22.34 -5.42
CA GLU A 209 -8.85 21.76 -4.88
C GLU A 209 -8.77 20.23 -4.82
N ILE A 210 -8.34 19.59 -5.92
CA ILE A 210 -8.20 18.12 -5.96
C ILE A 210 -7.13 17.64 -4.99
N SER A 211 -5.97 18.32 -4.92
CA SER A 211 -4.93 17.98 -3.95
C SER A 211 -5.46 18.04 -2.52
N ALA A 212 -6.25 19.04 -2.17
CA ALA A 212 -6.85 19.13 -0.84
C ALA A 212 -7.81 17.97 -0.54
N LEU A 213 -8.65 17.58 -1.50
CA LEU A 213 -9.55 16.42 -1.36
C LEU A 213 -8.77 15.11 -1.19
N VAL A 214 -7.73 14.91 -2.00
CA VAL A 214 -6.86 13.74 -1.92
C VAL A 214 -6.18 13.67 -0.56
N LYS A 215 -5.59 14.77 -0.08
CA LYS A 215 -4.94 14.81 1.24
C LYS A 215 -5.91 14.54 2.38
N ALA A 216 -7.14 15.04 2.30
CA ALA A 216 -8.17 14.76 3.31
C ALA A 216 -8.54 13.27 3.38
N GLU A 217 -8.64 12.58 2.24
CA GLU A 217 -8.91 11.14 2.23
C GLU A 217 -7.70 10.32 2.70
N LEU A 218 -6.47 10.74 2.42
CA LEU A 218 -5.25 10.13 2.96
C LEU A 218 -5.19 10.29 4.49
N GLU A 219 -5.50 11.47 5.01
CA GLU A 219 -5.58 11.73 6.45
C GLU A 219 -6.64 10.87 7.12
N LYS A 220 -7.86 10.82 6.55
CA LYS A 220 -8.94 9.96 7.02
C LYS A 220 -8.51 8.50 7.09
N THR A 221 -7.84 8.00 6.04
CA THR A 221 -7.30 6.65 5.99
C THR A 221 -6.29 6.40 7.12
N ALA A 222 -5.36 7.31 7.32
CA ALA A 222 -4.35 7.21 8.38
C ALA A 222 -4.97 7.22 9.79
N ARG A 223 -5.99 8.06 10.02
CA ARG A 223 -6.71 8.12 11.30
C ARG A 223 -7.47 6.84 11.61
N ILE A 224 -8.17 6.26 10.62
CA ILE A 224 -8.90 4.99 10.79
C ILE A 224 -7.96 3.87 11.21
N LEU A 225 -6.76 3.84 10.65
CA LEU A 225 -5.76 2.80 10.93
C LEU A 225 -4.83 3.13 12.10
N ASN A 226 -5.07 4.25 12.80
CA ASN A 226 -4.24 4.72 13.90
C ASN A 226 -2.74 4.78 13.54
N ILE A 227 -2.45 5.33 12.36
CA ILE A 227 -1.06 5.53 11.91
C ILE A 227 -0.37 6.54 12.82
N GLU A 228 0.84 6.25 13.19
CA GLU A 228 1.69 7.10 14.05
C GLU A 228 3.10 7.22 13.48
N GLY A 229 3.76 8.34 13.78
CA GLY A 229 5.10 8.65 13.31
C GLY A 229 5.09 9.10 11.86
N TYR A 230 5.36 8.22 10.93
CA TYR A 230 5.39 8.51 9.50
C TYR A 230 4.87 7.31 8.70
N CYS A 231 4.35 7.58 7.52
CA CYS A 231 3.72 6.55 6.69
C CYS A 231 3.71 6.97 5.23
N ARG A 232 3.53 6.00 4.35
CA ARG A 232 3.23 6.19 2.94
C ARG A 232 1.98 5.40 2.58
N ILE A 233 1.03 6.08 1.93
CA ILE A 233 -0.22 5.48 1.46
C ILE A 233 -0.21 5.52 -0.06
N ASP A 234 -0.29 4.35 -0.69
CA ASP A 234 -0.38 4.22 -2.14
C ASP A 234 -1.86 4.10 -2.53
N ALA A 235 -2.30 4.86 -3.53
CA ALA A 235 -3.69 4.94 -3.95
C ALA A 235 -3.84 5.27 -5.43
N PHE A 236 -4.99 4.87 -6.01
CA PHE A 236 -5.45 5.39 -7.30
C PHE A 236 -6.36 6.59 -7.11
N VAL A 237 -6.17 7.62 -7.92
CA VAL A 237 -7.04 8.80 -7.96
C VAL A 237 -7.72 8.88 -9.32
N HIS A 238 -9.06 8.88 -9.29
CA HIS A 238 -9.92 9.14 -10.44
C HIS A 238 -10.45 10.57 -10.35
N VAL A 239 -10.25 11.38 -11.38
CA VAL A 239 -10.86 12.70 -11.53
C VAL A 239 -11.90 12.59 -12.65
N PHE A 240 -13.17 12.92 -12.34
CA PHE A 240 -14.26 12.79 -13.28
C PHE A 240 -14.61 14.12 -13.94
N LYS A 241 -15.33 14.05 -15.05
CA LYS A 241 -15.73 15.24 -15.86
C LYS A 241 -16.63 16.20 -15.08
N ASP A 242 -17.46 15.70 -14.19
CA ASP A 242 -18.32 16.49 -13.31
C ASP A 242 -17.57 17.18 -12.16
N GLY A 243 -16.29 16.92 -12.05
CA GLY A 243 -15.42 17.46 -11.04
C GLY A 243 -15.30 16.62 -9.77
N SER A 244 -16.02 15.51 -9.67
CA SER A 244 -15.85 14.61 -8.56
C SER A 244 -14.50 13.90 -8.58
N VAL A 245 -14.01 13.51 -7.38
CA VAL A 245 -12.74 12.81 -7.17
C VAL A 245 -13.01 11.56 -6.38
N ARG A 246 -12.40 10.44 -6.78
CA ARG A 246 -12.41 9.19 -6.02
C ARG A 246 -10.98 8.74 -5.78
N LEU A 247 -10.63 8.57 -4.51
CA LEU A 247 -9.39 7.93 -4.11
C LEU A 247 -9.70 6.48 -3.75
N THR A 248 -8.95 5.53 -4.31
CA THR A 248 -9.04 4.10 -3.98
C THR A 248 -7.71 3.66 -3.42
N VAL A 249 -7.68 3.27 -2.15
CA VAL A 249 -6.44 2.86 -1.45
C VAL A 249 -5.95 1.52 -2.00
N ILE A 250 -4.64 1.41 -2.20
CA ILE A 250 -3.93 0.21 -2.69
C ILE A 250 -3.24 -0.51 -1.54
N GLU A 251 -2.41 0.22 -0.80
CA GLU A 251 -1.65 -0.32 0.34
C GLU A 251 -1.17 0.78 1.28
N ILE A 252 -0.87 0.40 2.51
CA ILE A 252 -0.34 1.26 3.55
C ILE A 252 1.05 0.76 3.93
N ASN A 253 2.05 1.62 3.80
CA ASN A 253 3.40 1.35 4.24
C ASN A 253 3.66 2.11 5.55
N SER A 254 3.42 1.47 6.68
CA SER A 254 3.58 2.07 8.01
C SER A 254 5.03 2.23 8.46
N LEU A 255 5.98 1.67 7.71
CA LEU A 255 7.41 1.82 7.90
C LEU A 255 8.12 1.97 6.54
N PRO A 256 7.84 3.04 5.77
CA PRO A 256 8.38 3.20 4.44
C PRO A 256 9.90 3.35 4.47
N GLY A 257 10.58 2.90 3.41
CA GLY A 257 12.01 3.07 3.26
C GLY A 257 12.43 4.54 3.34
N MET A 258 13.58 4.79 3.95
CA MET A 258 14.12 6.12 4.24
C MET A 258 15.44 6.38 3.49
N THR A 259 15.57 5.87 2.27
CA THR A 259 16.70 6.23 1.41
C THR A 259 16.52 7.63 0.81
N PRO A 260 17.59 8.34 0.47
CA PRO A 260 17.49 9.72 -0.09
C PRO A 260 16.64 9.83 -1.34
N ALA A 261 16.48 8.75 -2.11
CA ALA A 261 15.68 8.70 -3.34
C ALA A 261 14.18 8.48 -3.09
N THR A 262 13.73 8.29 -1.85
CA THR A 262 12.32 8.01 -1.57
C THR A 262 11.45 9.26 -1.67
N CYS A 263 10.23 9.09 -2.19
CA CYS A 263 9.27 10.19 -2.42
C CYS A 263 9.00 11.03 -1.18
N ILE A 264 9.00 10.42 0.01
CA ILE A 264 8.63 11.11 1.25
C ILE A 264 9.54 12.31 1.56
N PHE A 265 10.83 12.22 1.23
CA PHE A 265 11.74 13.37 1.40
C PHE A 265 11.45 14.49 0.40
N HIS A 266 11.11 14.17 -0.86
CA HIS A 266 10.70 15.16 -1.85
C HIS A 266 9.37 15.84 -1.47
N GLN A 267 8.43 15.05 -0.94
CA GLN A 267 7.14 15.54 -0.45
C GLN A 267 7.30 16.46 0.76
N ALA A 268 8.12 16.06 1.74
CA ALA A 268 8.44 16.86 2.90
C ALA A 268 9.18 18.17 2.52
N ALA A 269 10.06 18.12 1.51
CA ALA A 269 10.79 19.31 1.03
C ALA A 269 9.87 20.40 0.46
N ILE A 270 8.73 20.03 -0.15
CA ILE A 270 7.71 21.02 -0.60
C ILE A 270 7.14 21.78 0.59
N GLN A 271 7.05 21.16 1.75
CA GLN A 271 6.64 21.80 3.01
C GLN A 271 7.81 22.38 3.80
N HIS A 272 8.95 22.59 3.12
CA HIS A 272 10.16 23.22 3.66
C HIS A 272 10.93 22.42 4.69
N TYR A 273 10.64 21.13 4.87
CA TYR A 273 11.48 20.25 5.67
C TYR A 273 12.80 19.96 4.95
N LYS A 274 13.91 20.15 5.63
CA LYS A 274 15.16 19.54 5.22
C LYS A 274 15.17 18.07 5.69
N PRO A 275 15.96 17.20 5.06
CA PRO A 275 15.95 15.77 5.43
C PRO A 275 16.19 15.52 6.92
N TYR A 276 17.08 16.29 7.57
CA TYR A 276 17.35 16.13 8.98
C TYR A 276 16.21 16.67 9.87
N ASP A 277 15.52 17.76 9.47
CA ASP A 277 14.35 18.28 10.21
C ASP A 277 13.23 17.23 10.24
N PHE A 278 13.03 16.54 9.10
CA PHE A 278 12.05 15.45 9.00
C PHE A 278 12.42 14.27 9.90
N ILE A 279 13.68 13.85 9.91
CA ILE A 279 14.18 12.79 10.79
C ILE A 279 14.05 13.17 12.26
N ASP A 280 14.42 14.41 12.63
CA ASP A 280 14.30 14.91 14.00
C ASP A 280 12.85 14.84 14.49
N LYS A 281 11.87 15.21 13.65
CA LYS A 281 10.43 15.09 13.97
C LYS A 281 9.99 13.64 14.24
N ILE A 282 10.47 12.69 13.44
CA ILE A 282 10.19 11.27 13.64
C ILE A 282 10.77 10.77 14.97
N LEU A 283 12.00 11.17 15.29
CA LEU A 283 12.66 10.79 16.53
C LEU A 283 11.99 11.43 17.75
N GLU A 284 11.65 12.73 17.67
CA GLU A 284 10.91 13.46 18.70
C GLU A 284 9.59 12.77 19.03
N PHE A 285 8.81 12.38 17.98
CA PHE A 285 7.56 11.65 18.18
C PHE A 285 7.76 10.34 18.96
N GLY A 286 8.76 9.55 18.60
CA GLY A 286 9.07 8.28 19.27
C GLY A 286 9.44 8.48 20.75
N MET A 287 10.23 9.49 21.05
CA MET A 287 10.63 9.82 22.41
C MET A 287 9.44 10.29 23.27
N LEU A 288 8.58 11.16 22.72
CA LEU A 288 7.40 11.67 23.43
C LEU A 288 6.37 10.58 23.71
N ARG A 289 6.17 9.65 22.79
CA ARG A 289 5.28 8.48 22.98
C ARG A 289 5.69 7.67 24.20
N THR A 290 6.97 7.37 24.34
CA THR A 290 7.49 6.57 25.46
C THR A 290 7.24 7.27 26.79
N ASN A 291 7.44 8.58 26.86
CA ASN A 291 7.19 9.36 28.07
C ASN A 291 5.69 9.35 28.46
N LYS A 292 4.76 9.37 27.50
CA LYS A 292 3.30 9.26 27.76
C LYS A 292 2.91 7.89 28.32
N ASN A 293 3.51 6.82 27.84
CA ASN A 293 3.24 5.46 28.33
C ASN A 293 3.79 5.20 29.75
N LEU A 294 4.71 6.04 30.26
CA LEU A 294 5.24 5.96 31.62
C LEU A 294 4.39 6.73 32.65
N VAL A 295 3.42 7.54 32.20
CA VAL A 295 2.57 8.40 33.06
C VAL A 295 1.19 7.78 33.32
N HIS A 296 0.89 6.64 32.70
CA HIS A 296 -0.33 5.84 32.91
C HIS A 296 0.02 4.45 33.46
#